data_ce0aefb5d2a781a3fd289542e09bef24
#
_entry.id   ce0aefb5d2a781a3fd289542e09bef24
#
_cell.length_a   1.000
_cell.length_b   1.000
_cell.length_c   1.000
_cell.angle_alpha   90.00
_cell.angle_beta   90.00
_cell.angle_gamma   90.00
#
_symmetry.space_group_name_H-M   'P 1'
#
loop_
_entity.id
_entity.type
_entity.pdbx_description
1 polymer ?
#
loop_
_entity_poly.entity_id
_entity_poly.type
_entity_poly.pdbx_seq_one_letter_code
_entity_poly.pdbx_strand_id
1 'polypeptide(L)'
;QNLLAGFPEVGDLALEAVTSPIAHVRRVGAAWLAGLTIPDGVTQLRAARAQEDDRLARADLLRTLQAYGDDVTDLVTAEALTPPKRRLKRPPVALAWFPFETLPEVRLADGTTLDSDIVRHWVLEAYRLKRPDGAGTIELYLGLLDEADARELCAAVVESWVAHNRQARKGESLKTKGLLAFAVGMEGERLAAAARSALSRHA
;
A
#
# COMPACT_ATOMS: atom_id res chain seq x y z
N GLN A 1 -0.61 7.17 -25.09
CA GLN A 1 0.20 6.29 -25.94
C GLN A 1 1.64 6.36 -25.46
N ASN A 2 2.20 5.22 -25.09
CA ASN A 2 3.57 5.14 -24.57
C ASN A 2 4.54 5.21 -25.77
N LEU A 3 5.16 6.37 -25.95
CA LEU A 3 6.09 6.64 -27.07
C LEU A 3 7.30 5.68 -27.07
N LEU A 4 7.58 5.02 -25.96
CA LEU A 4 8.73 4.14 -25.78
C LEU A 4 8.44 2.66 -26.14
N ALA A 5 7.17 2.28 -26.33
CA ALA A 5 6.76 0.89 -26.59
C ALA A 5 7.28 0.33 -27.95
N GLY A 6 7.81 1.19 -28.83
CA GLY A 6 8.36 0.80 -30.13
C GLY A 6 9.87 0.48 -30.15
N PHE A 7 10.56 0.59 -29.01
CA PHE A 7 12.01 0.37 -28.94
C PHE A 7 12.32 -0.87 -28.09
N PRO A 8 12.78 -1.99 -28.70
CA PRO A 8 13.10 -3.24 -27.99
C PRO A 8 14.09 -3.04 -26.83
N GLU A 9 15.07 -2.16 -27.05
CA GLU A 9 16.13 -1.86 -26.08
C GLU A 9 15.58 -1.24 -24.79
N VAL A 10 14.40 -0.62 -24.82
CA VAL A 10 13.77 -0.04 -23.63
C VAL A 10 13.30 -1.13 -22.67
N GLY A 11 12.85 -2.27 -23.20
CA GLY A 11 12.50 -3.44 -22.38
C GLY A 11 13.69 -3.98 -21.62
N ASP A 12 14.83 -4.16 -22.29
CA ASP A 12 16.06 -4.67 -21.68
C ASP A 12 16.61 -3.70 -20.63
N LEU A 13 16.61 -2.40 -20.91
CA LEU A 13 17.01 -1.37 -19.95
C LEU A 13 16.09 -1.32 -18.72
N ALA A 14 14.79 -1.52 -18.92
CA ALA A 14 13.84 -1.55 -17.82
C ALA A 14 14.04 -2.80 -16.95
N LEU A 15 14.35 -3.95 -17.54
CA LEU A 15 14.71 -5.19 -16.82
C LEU A 15 16.02 -5.04 -16.06
N GLU A 16 17.05 -4.44 -16.66
CA GLU A 16 18.29 -4.13 -15.96
C GLU A 16 18.03 -3.19 -14.78
N ALA A 17 17.18 -2.19 -14.96
CA ALA A 17 16.81 -1.25 -13.90
C ALA A 17 16.14 -1.91 -12.69
N VAL A 18 15.28 -2.94 -12.87
CA VAL A 18 14.64 -3.64 -11.72
C VAL A 18 15.59 -4.52 -10.92
N THR A 19 16.79 -4.78 -11.43
CA THR A 19 17.85 -5.52 -10.71
C THR A 19 18.94 -4.60 -10.16
N SER A 20 18.82 -3.29 -10.34
CA SER A 20 19.78 -2.30 -9.86
C SER A 20 20.02 -2.38 -8.35
N PRO A 21 21.23 -2.15 -7.83
CA PRO A 21 21.49 -2.05 -6.40
C PRO A 21 20.75 -0.87 -5.74
N ILE A 22 20.32 0.12 -6.53
CA ILE A 22 19.66 1.35 -6.03
C ILE A 22 18.14 1.18 -6.09
N ALA A 23 17.47 1.16 -4.93
CA ALA A 23 16.01 0.97 -4.83
C ALA A 23 15.20 1.95 -5.68
N HIS A 24 15.61 3.21 -5.76
CA HIS A 24 14.92 4.19 -6.60
C HIS A 24 14.98 3.82 -8.09
N VAL A 25 16.11 3.32 -8.56
CA VAL A 25 16.27 2.85 -9.96
C VAL A 25 15.38 1.63 -10.21
N ARG A 26 15.32 0.67 -9.27
CA ARG A 26 14.43 -0.49 -9.38
C ARG A 26 12.95 -0.08 -9.49
N ARG A 27 12.53 0.93 -8.73
CA ARG A 27 11.18 1.50 -8.82
C ARG A 27 10.88 2.13 -10.17
N VAL A 28 11.84 2.87 -10.73
CA VAL A 28 11.72 3.44 -12.08
C VAL A 28 11.61 2.34 -13.12
N GLY A 29 12.45 1.31 -13.03
CA GLY A 29 12.38 0.13 -13.90
C GLY A 29 11.01 -0.56 -13.84
N ALA A 30 10.47 -0.79 -12.65
CA ALA A 30 9.14 -1.35 -12.47
C ALA A 30 8.04 -0.49 -13.13
N ALA A 31 8.12 0.84 -12.98
CA ALA A 31 7.18 1.77 -13.60
C ALA A 31 7.27 1.78 -15.15
N TRP A 32 8.46 1.63 -15.70
CA TRP A 32 8.64 1.50 -17.14
C TRP A 32 8.04 0.19 -17.66
N LEU A 33 8.32 -0.92 -16.97
CA LEU A 33 7.78 -2.22 -17.34
C LEU A 33 6.26 -2.24 -17.32
N ALA A 34 5.60 -1.53 -16.41
CA ALA A 34 4.14 -1.47 -16.39
C ALA A 34 3.50 -0.95 -17.69
N GLY A 35 4.25 -0.19 -18.50
CA GLY A 35 3.81 0.31 -19.80
C GLY A 35 4.33 -0.47 -21.01
N LEU A 36 5.10 -1.55 -20.81
CA LEU A 36 5.73 -2.33 -21.85
C LEU A 36 5.20 -3.76 -21.83
N THR A 37 5.25 -4.42 -22.97
CA THR A 37 5.00 -5.87 -23.05
C THR A 37 6.31 -6.54 -23.44
N ILE A 38 6.88 -7.31 -22.51
CA ILE A 38 8.14 -8.02 -22.74
C ILE A 38 7.92 -9.54 -22.63
N PRO A 39 8.63 -10.34 -23.43
CA PRO A 39 8.62 -11.79 -23.29
C PRO A 39 9.03 -12.18 -21.87
N ASP A 40 8.35 -13.20 -21.29
CA ASP A 40 8.62 -13.71 -19.93
C ASP A 40 8.61 -12.67 -18.80
N GLY A 41 8.01 -11.48 -19.05
CA GLY A 41 8.00 -10.36 -18.12
C GLY A 41 7.44 -10.72 -16.74
N VAL A 42 6.37 -11.51 -16.68
CA VAL A 42 5.78 -11.97 -15.41
C VAL A 42 6.78 -12.78 -14.61
N THR A 43 7.46 -13.74 -15.23
CA THR A 43 8.45 -14.59 -14.55
C THR A 43 9.60 -13.76 -13.99
N GLN A 44 10.10 -12.81 -14.75
CA GLN A 44 11.21 -11.94 -14.34
C GLN A 44 10.78 -10.98 -13.22
N LEU A 45 9.59 -10.40 -13.31
CA LEU A 45 9.04 -9.53 -12.26
C LEU A 45 8.78 -10.27 -10.95
N ARG A 46 8.27 -11.52 -11.02
CA ARG A 46 8.09 -12.35 -9.83
C ARG A 46 9.43 -12.69 -9.18
N ALA A 47 10.46 -13.03 -9.97
CA ALA A 47 11.81 -13.28 -9.48
C ALA A 47 12.42 -12.03 -8.82
N ALA A 48 12.32 -10.87 -9.46
CA ALA A 48 12.79 -9.60 -8.91
C ALA A 48 12.08 -9.26 -7.58
N ARG A 49 10.75 -9.45 -7.53
CA ARG A 49 9.97 -9.18 -6.32
C ARG A 49 10.32 -10.12 -5.16
N ALA A 50 10.61 -11.39 -5.44
CA ALA A 50 11.00 -12.36 -4.40
C ALA A 50 12.30 -11.98 -3.69
N GLN A 51 13.20 -11.25 -4.37
CA GLN A 51 14.49 -10.80 -3.84
C GLN A 51 14.47 -9.34 -3.34
N GLU A 52 13.35 -8.63 -3.51
CA GLU A 52 13.27 -7.20 -3.20
C GLU A 52 13.03 -6.97 -1.70
N ASP A 53 13.89 -6.20 -1.07
CA ASP A 53 13.81 -5.82 0.36
C ASP A 53 13.19 -4.44 0.57
N ASP A 54 13.26 -3.54 -0.43
CA ASP A 54 12.66 -2.22 -0.32
C ASP A 54 11.14 -2.28 -0.52
N ARG A 55 10.40 -1.78 0.48
CA ARG A 55 8.94 -1.85 0.50
C ARG A 55 8.27 -1.14 -0.67
N LEU A 56 8.79 0.02 -1.06
CA LEU A 56 8.21 0.78 -2.16
C LEU A 56 8.48 0.09 -3.50
N ALA A 57 9.68 -0.47 -3.68
CA ALA A 57 10.00 -1.25 -4.86
C ALA A 57 9.16 -2.52 -4.94
N ARG A 58 8.95 -3.23 -3.82
CA ARG A 58 8.05 -4.40 -3.77
C ARG A 58 6.61 -4.04 -4.15
N ALA A 59 6.10 -2.92 -3.67
CA ALA A 59 4.75 -2.46 -3.99
C ALA A 59 4.65 -2.03 -5.47
N ASP A 60 5.66 -1.35 -6.01
CA ASP A 60 5.68 -0.96 -7.41
C ASP A 60 5.78 -2.20 -8.34
N LEU A 61 6.57 -3.23 -7.97
CA LEU A 61 6.64 -4.52 -8.69
C LEU A 61 5.30 -5.27 -8.64
N LEU A 62 4.61 -5.29 -7.51
CA LEU A 62 3.29 -5.91 -7.39
C LEU A 62 2.27 -5.26 -8.33
N ARG A 63 2.26 -3.93 -8.38
CA ARG A 63 1.40 -3.18 -9.30
C ARG A 63 1.74 -3.49 -10.75
N THR A 64 3.02 -3.63 -11.07
CA THR A 64 3.47 -3.98 -12.43
C THR A 64 3.00 -5.38 -12.82
N LEU A 65 3.11 -6.37 -11.92
CA LEU A 65 2.57 -7.72 -12.13
C LEU A 65 1.07 -7.68 -12.45
N GLN A 66 0.29 -6.91 -11.69
CA GLN A 66 -1.14 -6.73 -11.97
C GLN A 66 -1.38 -6.09 -13.36
N ALA A 67 -0.56 -5.10 -13.76
CA ALA A 67 -0.66 -4.48 -15.08
C ALA A 67 -0.36 -5.47 -16.21
N TYR A 68 0.46 -6.50 -15.95
CA TYR A 68 0.70 -7.63 -16.86
C TYR A 68 -0.42 -8.68 -16.85
N GLY A 69 -1.44 -8.51 -16.03
CA GLY A 69 -2.54 -9.47 -15.90
C GLY A 69 -2.17 -10.72 -15.09
N ASP A 70 -1.11 -10.66 -14.31
CA ASP A 70 -0.71 -11.76 -13.43
C ASP A 70 -1.68 -11.91 -12.25
N ASP A 71 -2.01 -13.14 -11.90
CA ASP A 71 -2.74 -13.43 -10.66
C ASP A 71 -1.77 -13.31 -9.47
N VAL A 72 -1.87 -12.21 -8.76
CA VAL A 72 -1.03 -11.92 -7.59
C VAL A 72 -1.64 -12.40 -6.27
N THR A 73 -2.73 -13.20 -6.31
CA THR A 73 -3.46 -13.65 -5.12
C THR A 73 -2.55 -14.37 -4.14
N ASP A 74 -1.67 -15.24 -4.64
CA ASP A 74 -0.69 -15.95 -3.82
C ASP A 74 0.28 -15.02 -3.09
N LEU A 75 0.74 -13.97 -3.77
CA LEU A 75 1.66 -12.97 -3.21
C LEU A 75 0.96 -12.10 -2.15
N VAL A 76 -0.25 -11.66 -2.46
CA VAL A 76 -1.05 -10.83 -1.54
C VAL A 76 -1.40 -11.61 -0.29
N THR A 77 -1.94 -12.83 -0.41
CA THR A 77 -2.31 -13.65 0.73
C THR A 77 -1.11 -13.97 1.62
N ALA A 78 0.01 -14.35 1.03
CA ALA A 78 1.23 -14.67 1.78
C ALA A 78 1.79 -13.46 2.56
N GLU A 79 1.72 -12.24 1.97
CA GLU A 79 2.23 -11.03 2.61
C GLU A 79 1.25 -10.42 3.59
N ALA A 80 -0.03 -10.33 3.19
CA ALA A 80 -1.06 -9.71 3.99
C ALA A 80 -1.33 -10.47 5.29
N LEU A 81 -1.35 -11.80 5.23
CA LEU A 81 -1.71 -12.67 6.35
C LEU A 81 -0.50 -13.15 7.16
N THR A 82 0.72 -12.74 6.81
CA THR A 82 1.91 -13.08 7.59
C THR A 82 2.03 -12.17 8.82
N PRO A 83 1.97 -12.73 10.03
CA PRO A 83 2.16 -11.94 11.24
C PRO A 83 3.55 -11.28 11.26
N PRO A 84 3.68 -10.08 11.83
CA PRO A 84 4.97 -9.42 11.93
C PRO A 84 5.92 -10.26 12.80
N LYS A 85 7.17 -10.46 12.35
CA LYS A 85 8.22 -11.24 13.07
C LYS A 85 8.47 -10.74 14.49
N ARG A 86 8.16 -9.48 14.79
CA ARG A 86 8.23 -8.87 16.11
C ARG A 86 6.95 -8.09 16.37
N ARG A 87 6.25 -8.43 17.44
CA ARG A 87 5.19 -7.55 17.98
C ARG A 87 5.79 -6.17 18.27
N LEU A 88 5.21 -5.15 17.69
CA LEU A 88 5.56 -3.78 18.03
C LEU A 88 5.06 -3.48 19.45
N LYS A 89 5.99 -3.50 20.42
CA LYS A 89 5.68 -3.13 21.81
C LYS A 89 5.26 -1.67 21.94
N ARG A 90 5.74 -0.79 21.05
CA ARG A 90 5.37 0.64 20.99
C ARG A 90 5.26 1.07 19.53
N PRO A 91 4.20 1.84 19.18
CA PRO A 91 4.10 2.40 17.84
C PRO A 91 5.24 3.39 17.58
N PRO A 92 5.56 3.67 16.29
CA PRO A 92 6.45 4.77 15.93
C PRO A 92 5.98 6.08 16.56
N VAL A 93 6.91 6.96 16.94
CA VAL A 93 6.59 8.25 17.62
C VAL A 93 5.54 9.05 16.81
N ALA A 94 5.62 9.05 15.49
CA ALA A 94 4.66 9.74 14.63
C ALA A 94 3.25 9.14 14.66
N LEU A 95 3.09 7.91 15.17
CA LEU A 95 1.80 7.22 15.36
C LEU A 95 1.47 6.98 16.83
N ALA A 96 2.16 7.62 17.77
CA ALA A 96 1.89 7.46 19.21
C ALA A 96 0.46 7.91 19.61
N TRP A 97 -0.14 8.77 18.81
CA TRP A 97 -1.51 9.24 18.95
C TRP A 97 -2.57 8.28 18.38
N PHE A 98 -2.16 7.33 17.50
CA PHE A 98 -3.10 6.47 16.80
C PHE A 98 -3.66 5.39 17.73
N PRO A 99 -5.01 5.22 17.78
CA PRO A 99 -5.67 4.37 18.75
C PRO A 99 -5.68 2.89 18.30
N PHE A 100 -4.52 2.26 18.27
CA PHE A 100 -4.38 0.86 17.83
C PHE A 100 -5.25 -0.14 18.61
N GLU A 101 -5.54 0.16 19.89
CA GLU A 101 -6.30 -0.74 20.77
C GLU A 101 -7.81 -0.69 20.50
N THR A 102 -8.29 0.30 19.75
CA THR A 102 -9.71 0.48 19.40
C THR A 102 -10.00 0.19 17.93
N LEU A 103 -9.02 -0.39 17.21
CA LEU A 103 -9.29 -0.88 15.86
C LEU A 103 -10.38 -1.98 15.93
N PRO A 104 -11.32 -1.99 14.97
CA PRO A 104 -12.35 -3.02 14.91
C PRO A 104 -11.74 -4.42 14.73
N GLU A 105 -12.40 -5.41 15.26
CA GLU A 105 -12.15 -6.80 14.90
C GLU A 105 -12.67 -7.02 13.49
N VAL A 106 -11.87 -7.63 12.63
CA VAL A 106 -12.21 -7.83 11.23
C VAL A 106 -12.10 -9.30 10.86
N ARG A 107 -12.93 -9.72 9.90
CA ARG A 107 -12.97 -11.09 9.36
C ARG A 107 -12.53 -11.10 7.90
N LEU A 108 -11.94 -12.21 7.50
CA LEU A 108 -11.73 -12.53 6.10
C LEU A 108 -13.07 -12.82 5.42
N ALA A 109 -13.08 -12.82 4.10
CA ALA A 109 -14.29 -13.13 3.30
C ALA A 109 -14.88 -14.53 3.58
N ASP A 110 -14.07 -15.47 4.11
CA ASP A 110 -14.51 -16.80 4.53
C ASP A 110 -15.09 -16.83 5.97
N GLY A 111 -15.17 -15.68 6.64
CA GLY A 111 -15.65 -15.54 8.01
C GLY A 111 -14.61 -15.76 9.10
N THR A 112 -13.38 -16.12 8.76
CA THR A 112 -12.28 -16.31 9.73
C THR A 112 -11.87 -14.97 10.33
N THR A 113 -11.86 -14.85 11.66
CA THR A 113 -11.38 -13.65 12.36
C THR A 113 -9.88 -13.46 12.14
N LEU A 114 -9.49 -12.25 11.73
CA LEU A 114 -8.10 -11.90 11.49
C LEU A 114 -7.43 -11.47 12.81
N ASP A 115 -6.18 -11.93 13.03
CA ASP A 115 -5.40 -11.53 14.19
C ASP A 115 -5.18 -10.00 14.17
N SER A 116 -5.50 -9.34 15.28
CA SER A 116 -5.34 -7.89 15.45
C SER A 116 -3.91 -7.39 15.20
N ASP A 117 -2.88 -8.22 15.45
CA ASP A 117 -1.50 -7.87 15.15
C ASP A 117 -1.25 -7.75 13.63
N ILE A 118 -1.99 -8.49 12.80
CA ILE A 118 -1.94 -8.38 11.33
C ILE A 118 -2.57 -7.05 10.90
N VAL A 119 -3.75 -6.71 11.42
CA VAL A 119 -4.42 -5.43 11.14
C VAL A 119 -3.54 -4.25 11.54
N ARG A 120 -2.95 -4.31 12.73
CA ARG A 120 -1.95 -3.31 13.19
C ARG A 120 -0.76 -3.21 12.23
N HIS A 121 -0.31 -4.35 11.69
CA HIS A 121 0.78 -4.38 10.74
C HIS A 121 0.40 -3.67 9.44
N TRP A 122 -0.82 -3.84 8.93
CA TRP A 122 -1.30 -3.14 7.73
C TRP A 122 -1.33 -1.62 7.91
N VAL A 123 -1.79 -1.14 9.06
CA VAL A 123 -1.76 0.31 9.38
C VAL A 123 -0.32 0.82 9.41
N LEU A 124 0.61 0.05 9.99
CA LEU A 124 2.03 0.40 10.00
C LEU A 124 2.67 0.34 8.63
N GLU A 125 2.25 -0.58 7.77
CA GLU A 125 2.71 -0.68 6.39
C GLU A 125 2.25 0.53 5.58
N ALA A 126 0.97 0.92 5.67
CA ALA A 126 0.45 2.13 5.05
C ALA A 126 1.24 3.38 5.49
N TYR A 127 1.49 3.52 6.79
CA TYR A 127 2.34 4.61 7.31
C TYR A 127 3.74 4.62 6.70
N ARG A 128 4.38 3.44 6.58
CA ARG A 128 5.75 3.30 6.07
C ARG A 128 5.85 3.51 4.56
N LEU A 129 4.82 3.16 3.82
CA LEU A 129 4.73 3.43 2.39
C LEU A 129 4.70 4.93 2.10
N LYS A 130 4.19 5.75 3.02
CA LYS A 130 4.09 7.23 2.91
C LYS A 130 3.33 7.69 1.66
N ARG A 131 2.53 6.81 1.05
CA ARG A 131 1.76 7.07 -0.16
C ARG A 131 0.28 7.07 0.16
N PRO A 132 -0.46 8.12 -0.19
CA PRO A 132 -1.91 8.20 0.05
C PRO A 132 -2.71 7.12 -0.69
N ASP A 133 -2.18 6.59 -1.79
CA ASP A 133 -2.76 5.51 -2.58
C ASP A 133 -2.31 4.12 -2.12
N GLY A 134 -1.49 4.03 -1.06
CA GLY A 134 -0.95 2.76 -0.55
C GLY A 134 -0.17 1.95 -1.57
N ALA A 135 0.20 2.56 -2.71
CA ALA A 135 0.78 1.88 -3.87
C ALA A 135 -0.06 0.67 -4.37
N GLY A 136 -1.37 0.67 -4.13
CA GLY A 136 -2.28 -0.43 -4.44
C GLY A 136 -2.21 -1.61 -3.46
N THR A 137 -1.24 -1.65 -2.56
CA THR A 137 -1.03 -2.79 -1.63
C THR A 137 -2.14 -2.87 -0.58
N ILE A 138 -2.53 -1.74 0.00
CA ILE A 138 -3.58 -1.71 1.04
C ILE A 138 -4.94 -2.09 0.46
N GLU A 139 -5.25 -1.64 -0.75
CA GLU A 139 -6.48 -2.02 -1.45
C GLU A 139 -6.59 -3.54 -1.63
N LEU A 140 -5.49 -4.20 -2.02
CA LEU A 140 -5.44 -5.65 -2.14
C LEU A 140 -5.63 -6.37 -0.80
N TYR A 141 -5.05 -5.83 0.29
CA TYR A 141 -5.21 -6.39 1.63
C TYR A 141 -6.67 -6.27 2.10
N LEU A 142 -7.29 -5.12 1.88
CA LEU A 142 -8.69 -4.89 2.20
C LEU A 142 -9.62 -5.80 1.40
N GLY A 143 -9.28 -6.15 0.17
CA GLY A 143 -10.02 -7.09 -0.67
C GLY A 143 -10.06 -8.53 -0.13
N LEU A 144 -9.23 -8.88 0.87
CA LEU A 144 -9.30 -10.18 1.56
C LEU A 144 -10.36 -10.23 2.65
N LEU A 145 -10.84 -9.07 3.12
CA LEU A 145 -11.78 -8.96 4.22
C LEU A 145 -13.24 -9.12 3.77
N ASP A 146 -14.10 -9.42 4.75
CA ASP A 146 -15.52 -9.15 4.62
C ASP A 146 -15.75 -7.68 4.28
N GLU A 147 -16.68 -7.40 3.38
CA GLU A 147 -16.86 -6.03 2.85
C GLU A 147 -17.30 -5.03 3.93
N ALA A 148 -18.13 -5.44 4.88
CA ALA A 148 -18.59 -4.58 5.96
C ALA A 148 -17.45 -4.29 6.92
N ASP A 149 -16.68 -5.30 7.29
CA ASP A 149 -15.53 -5.19 8.18
C ASP A 149 -14.41 -4.34 7.54
N ALA A 150 -14.20 -4.49 6.23
CA ALA A 150 -13.25 -3.64 5.48
C ALA A 150 -13.65 -2.16 5.53
N ARG A 151 -14.93 -1.84 5.33
CA ARG A 151 -15.45 -0.46 5.43
C ARG A 151 -15.28 0.10 6.84
N GLU A 152 -15.59 -0.69 7.87
CA GLU A 152 -15.44 -0.27 9.26
C GLU A 152 -13.98 0.01 9.61
N LEU A 153 -13.06 -0.87 9.23
CA LEU A 153 -11.63 -0.66 9.41
C LEU A 153 -11.15 0.62 8.70
N CYS A 154 -11.55 0.81 7.45
CA CYS A 154 -11.21 2.01 6.68
C CYS A 154 -11.70 3.29 7.37
N ALA A 155 -12.95 3.28 7.83
CA ALA A 155 -13.53 4.41 8.56
C ALA A 155 -12.75 4.69 9.85
N ALA A 156 -12.46 3.67 10.66
CA ALA A 156 -11.72 3.82 11.91
C ALA A 156 -10.33 4.44 11.69
N VAL A 157 -9.60 3.99 10.67
CA VAL A 157 -8.25 4.50 10.37
C VAL A 157 -8.29 5.94 9.87
N VAL A 158 -9.14 6.23 8.89
CA VAL A 158 -9.17 7.57 8.24
C VAL A 158 -9.80 8.61 9.16
N GLU A 159 -10.87 8.28 9.90
CA GLU A 159 -11.50 9.19 10.86
C GLU A 159 -10.53 9.54 12.01
N SER A 160 -9.77 8.56 12.51
CA SER A 160 -8.71 8.80 13.49
C SER A 160 -7.64 9.74 12.94
N TRP A 161 -7.22 9.55 11.67
CA TRP A 161 -6.28 10.44 11.00
C TRP A 161 -6.82 11.86 10.85
N VAL A 162 -8.08 12.00 10.45
CA VAL A 162 -8.76 13.31 10.32
C VAL A 162 -8.87 14.01 11.67
N ALA A 163 -9.30 13.29 12.71
CA ALA A 163 -9.46 13.85 14.05
C ALA A 163 -8.11 14.36 14.60
N HIS A 164 -7.04 13.59 14.45
CA HIS A 164 -5.70 14.00 14.84
C HIS A 164 -5.23 15.23 14.07
N ASN A 165 -5.41 15.25 12.77
CA ASN A 165 -4.91 16.33 11.92
C ASN A 165 -5.66 17.65 12.08
N ARG A 166 -6.87 17.66 12.63
CA ARG A 166 -7.57 18.90 13.02
C ARG A 166 -6.80 19.68 14.11
N GLN A 167 -6.01 18.99 14.93
CA GLN A 167 -5.27 19.56 16.05
C GLN A 167 -3.76 19.62 15.80
N ALA A 168 -3.27 18.93 14.77
CA ALA A 168 -1.85 18.81 14.48
C ALA A 168 -1.25 20.12 13.94
N ARG A 169 0.04 20.33 14.16
CA ARG A 169 0.80 21.47 13.60
C ARG A 169 0.93 21.32 12.08
N LYS A 170 1.06 22.46 11.38
CA LYS A 170 1.29 22.49 9.92
C LYS A 170 2.45 21.55 9.54
N GLY A 171 2.22 20.66 8.60
CA GLY A 171 3.21 19.70 8.09
C GLY A 171 3.29 18.36 8.83
N GLU A 172 2.67 18.18 10.00
CA GLU A 172 2.64 16.88 10.69
C GLU A 172 1.78 15.85 9.96
N SER A 173 0.69 16.29 9.34
CA SER A 173 -0.17 15.47 8.50
C SER A 173 0.58 14.75 7.37
N LEU A 174 1.62 15.39 6.81
CA LEU A 174 2.44 14.80 5.76
C LEU A 174 3.23 13.58 6.22
N LYS A 175 3.59 13.51 7.50
CA LYS A 175 4.34 12.38 8.08
C LYS A 175 3.51 11.10 8.10
N THR A 176 2.20 11.22 8.22
CA THR A 176 1.27 10.10 8.36
C THR A 176 0.30 9.95 7.20
N LYS A 177 0.52 10.69 6.09
CA LYS A 177 -0.36 10.68 4.90
C LYS A 177 -0.59 9.29 4.28
N GLY A 178 0.28 8.33 4.54
CA GLY A 178 0.11 6.95 4.09
C GLY A 178 -1.15 6.27 4.64
N LEU A 179 -1.67 6.73 5.79
CA LEU A 179 -2.93 6.22 6.34
C LEU A 179 -4.14 6.54 5.47
N LEU A 180 -4.03 7.53 4.57
CA LEU A 180 -5.07 7.80 3.57
C LEU A 180 -5.26 6.67 2.56
N ALA A 181 -4.35 5.70 2.49
CA ALA A 181 -4.54 4.50 1.69
C ALA A 181 -5.81 3.72 2.07
N PHE A 182 -6.25 3.83 3.32
CA PHE A 182 -7.50 3.24 3.77
C PHE A 182 -8.75 3.99 3.28
N ALA A 183 -8.61 5.16 2.66
CA ALA A 183 -9.75 5.92 2.12
C ALA A 183 -10.46 5.18 0.97
N VAL A 184 -9.79 4.25 0.32
CA VAL A 184 -10.35 3.45 -0.79
C VAL A 184 -11.61 2.68 -0.38
N GLY A 185 -11.69 2.19 0.86
CA GLY A 185 -12.83 1.44 1.37
C GLY A 185 -13.91 2.29 2.06
N MET A 186 -13.80 3.62 1.99
CA MET A 186 -14.79 4.52 2.61
C MET A 186 -15.95 4.86 1.68
N GLU A 187 -17.12 5.09 2.27
CA GLU A 187 -18.27 5.68 1.56
C GLU A 187 -17.94 7.08 1.06
N GLY A 188 -18.54 7.46 -0.09
CA GLY A 188 -18.19 8.70 -0.80
C GLY A 188 -18.30 9.98 0.05
N GLU A 189 -19.31 10.10 0.93
CA GLU A 189 -19.46 11.26 1.83
C GLU A 189 -18.35 11.34 2.88
N ARG A 190 -17.99 10.20 3.48
CA ARG A 190 -16.89 10.11 4.44
C ARG A 190 -15.55 10.42 3.78
N LEU A 191 -15.32 9.90 2.58
CA LEU A 191 -14.13 10.19 1.79
C LEU A 191 -14.04 11.68 1.46
N ALA A 192 -15.13 12.31 1.03
CA ALA A 192 -15.18 13.75 0.73
C ALA A 192 -14.91 14.60 1.98
N ALA A 193 -15.41 14.21 3.15
CA ALA A 193 -15.14 14.89 4.41
C ALA A 193 -13.65 14.77 4.82
N ALA A 194 -13.05 13.58 4.69
CA ALA A 194 -11.65 13.35 4.95
C ALA A 194 -10.76 14.17 3.98
N ALA A 195 -11.07 14.16 2.70
CA ALA A 195 -10.37 14.94 1.68
C ALA A 195 -10.42 16.44 1.94
N ARG A 196 -11.61 16.99 2.26
CA ARG A 196 -11.76 18.41 2.62
C ARG A 196 -10.93 18.77 3.85
N SER A 197 -10.94 17.94 4.88
CA SER A 197 -10.13 18.16 6.07
C SER A 197 -8.63 18.12 5.79
N ALA A 198 -8.17 17.27 4.90
CA ALA A 198 -6.77 17.22 4.48
C ALA A 198 -6.35 18.45 3.69
N LEU A 199 -7.20 18.92 2.76
CA LEU A 199 -6.90 20.05 1.87
C LEU A 199 -6.95 21.41 2.57
N SER A 200 -7.88 21.61 3.52
CA SER A 200 -8.04 22.89 4.23
C SER A 200 -6.83 23.34 5.05
N ARG A 201 -5.81 22.50 5.19
CA ARG A 201 -4.57 22.80 5.91
C ARG A 201 -3.38 23.12 5.00
N HIS A 202 -3.54 22.93 3.69
CA HIS A 202 -2.52 23.25 2.69
C HIS A 202 -2.81 24.55 1.93
N ALA A 203 -4.00 25.11 2.14
CA ALA A 203 -4.37 26.46 1.70
C ALA A 203 -4.04 27.49 2.80
#